data_1ba986e3f4962fd37d9a6f12d37d8353
#
_entry.id   1ba986e3f4962fd37d9a6f12d37d8353
#
_cell.length_a   1.000
_cell.length_b   1.000
_cell.length_c   1.000
_cell.angle_alpha   90.00
_cell.angle_beta   90.00
_cell.angle_gamma   90.00
#
_symmetry.space_group_name_H-M   'P 1'
#
loop_
_entity.id
_entity.type
_entity.pdbx_description
1 polymer ?
#
loop_
_entity_poly.entity_id
_entity_poly.type
_entity_poly.pdbx_seq_one_letter_code
_entity_poly.pdbx_strand_id
1 'polypeptide(L)' 'MLNVGDKVKMNDKYYVSDVNKEKIFTVTAGPQEVGGTLCVWLEDYRGCYAVDGLSKVN' A
#
# COMPACT_ATOMS: atom_id res chain seq x y z
N MET A 1 7.03 -7.68 6.74
CA MET A 1 6.36 -6.41 7.10
C MET A 1 6.87 -5.32 6.17
N LEU A 2 5.98 -4.45 5.72
CA LEU A 2 6.38 -3.36 4.85
C LEU A 2 7.05 -2.24 5.63
N ASN A 3 8.05 -1.63 5.02
CA ASN A 3 8.79 -0.52 5.63
C ASN A 3 8.87 0.64 4.66
N VAL A 4 9.18 1.82 5.19
CA VAL A 4 9.38 3.00 4.35
C VAL A 4 10.47 2.69 3.32
N GLY A 5 10.18 3.05 2.07
CA GLY A 5 11.09 2.79 0.95
C GLY A 5 10.79 1.52 0.18
N ASP A 6 9.96 0.63 0.71
CA ASP A 6 9.59 -0.59 0.00
C ASP A 6 8.72 -0.28 -1.20
N LYS A 7 8.89 -1.06 -2.26
CA LYS A 7 8.06 -0.98 -3.46
C LYS A 7 6.97 -2.02 -3.37
N VAL A 8 5.73 -1.61 -3.66
CA VAL A 8 4.58 -2.48 -3.51
C VAL A 8 3.62 -2.30 -4.67
N LYS A 9 2.81 -3.34 -4.91
CA LYS A 9 1.69 -3.27 -5.85
C LYS A 9 0.42 -3.64 -5.09
N MET A 10 -0.70 -3.05 -5.50
CA MET A 10 -2.00 -3.41 -4.94
C MET A 10 -2.40 -4.78 -5.45
N ASN A 11 -2.87 -5.64 -4.51
CA ASN A 11 -3.32 -6.98 -4.88
C ASN A 11 -4.85 -6.98 -5.06
N ASP A 12 -5.45 -8.17 -5.16
CA ASP A 12 -6.87 -8.29 -5.46
C ASP A 12 -7.78 -8.29 -4.23
N LYS A 13 -7.23 -8.04 -3.05
CA LYS A 13 -8.04 -8.13 -1.83
C LYS A 13 -9.13 -7.07 -1.78
N TYR A 14 -8.83 -5.88 -2.27
CA TYR A 14 -9.79 -4.77 -2.32
C TYR A 14 -10.02 -4.37 -3.76
N TYR A 15 -11.12 -3.66 -4.00
CA TYR A 15 -11.37 -3.17 -5.35
C TYR A 15 -10.30 -2.13 -5.72
N VAL A 16 -9.65 -2.32 -6.85
CA VAL A 16 -8.59 -1.43 -7.32
C VAL A 16 -8.82 -1.16 -8.79
N SER A 17 -8.70 0.11 -9.20
CA SER A 17 -8.80 0.45 -10.62
C SER A 17 -7.66 -0.20 -11.38
N ASP A 18 -7.86 -0.43 -12.68
CA ASP A 18 -6.83 -1.04 -13.52
C ASP A 18 -5.55 -0.21 -13.53
N VAL A 19 -5.70 1.11 -13.53
CA VAL A 19 -4.53 2.00 -13.52
C VAL A 19 -3.71 1.80 -12.25
N ASN A 20 -4.37 1.80 -11.08
CA ASN A 20 -3.66 1.65 -9.81
C ASN A 20 -3.10 0.25 -9.64
N LYS A 21 -3.79 -0.76 -10.17
CA LYS A 21 -3.35 -2.14 -10.03
C LYS A 21 -2.01 -2.37 -10.73
N GLU A 22 -1.73 -1.63 -11.79
CA GLU A 22 -0.48 -1.78 -12.53
C GLU A 22 0.64 -0.91 -12.01
N LYS A 23 0.34 0.04 -11.13
CA LYS A 23 1.36 0.93 -10.59
C LYS A 23 2.18 0.25 -9.52
N ILE A 24 3.46 0.66 -9.45
CA ILE A 24 4.32 0.32 -8.33
C ILE A 24 4.39 1.54 -7.44
N PHE A 25 4.00 1.37 -6.18
CA PHE A 25 4.01 2.46 -5.20
C PHE A 25 5.19 2.31 -4.26
N THR A 26 5.66 3.44 -3.73
CA THR A 26 6.70 3.44 -2.72
C THR A 26 6.06 3.79 -1.37
N VAL A 27 6.36 3.00 -0.35
CA VAL A 27 5.87 3.27 1.00
C VAL A 27 6.60 4.48 1.56
N THR A 28 5.85 5.51 1.98
CA THR A 28 6.44 6.74 2.49
C THR A 28 6.32 6.87 4.01
N ALA A 29 5.38 6.16 4.63
CA ALA A 29 5.20 6.22 6.08
C ALA A 29 4.47 4.97 6.55
N GLY A 30 4.60 4.66 7.83
CA GLY A 30 3.98 3.51 8.45
C GLY A 30 4.93 2.33 8.50
N PRO A 31 4.43 1.15 8.84
CA PRO A 31 3.03 0.80 9.09
C PRO A 31 2.51 1.36 10.40
N GLN A 32 1.21 1.65 10.43
CA GLN A 32 0.55 2.18 11.61
C GLN A 32 -0.87 1.65 11.66
N GLU A 33 -1.34 1.32 12.83
CA GLU A 33 -2.71 0.87 12.99
C GLU A 33 -3.66 2.06 12.94
N VAL A 34 -4.65 2.00 12.06
CA VAL A 34 -5.65 3.04 11.89
C VAL A 34 -7.01 2.36 11.93
N GLY A 35 -7.80 2.66 12.95
CA GLY A 35 -9.13 2.08 13.08
C GLY A 35 -9.14 0.56 13.10
N GLY A 36 -8.13 -0.05 13.71
CA GLY A 36 -8.05 -1.51 13.78
C GLY A 36 -7.42 -2.18 12.57
N THR A 37 -6.96 -1.41 11.60
CA THR A 37 -6.35 -1.93 10.38
C THR A 37 -4.93 -1.41 10.25
N LEU A 38 -4.00 -2.30 9.97
CA LEU A 38 -2.60 -1.89 9.77
C LEU A 38 -2.47 -1.31 8.37
N CYS A 39 -2.01 -0.05 8.30
CA CYS A 39 -1.97 0.70 7.05
C CYS A 39 -0.59 1.34 6.83
N VAL A 40 -0.30 1.62 5.59
CA VAL A 40 0.89 2.41 5.22
C VAL A 40 0.44 3.54 4.31
N TRP A 41 1.28 4.56 4.18
CA TRP A 41 1.06 5.66 3.23
C TRP A 41 1.96 5.45 2.04
N LEU A 42 1.43 5.76 0.86
CA LEU A 42 2.12 5.50 -0.42
C LEU A 42 2.35 6.83 -1.12
N GLU A 43 3.47 6.92 -1.82
CA GLU A 43 3.79 8.09 -2.63
C GLU A 43 2.74 8.26 -3.74
N ASP A 44 2.26 9.48 -3.93
CA ASP A 44 1.28 9.82 -4.96
C ASP A 44 -0.07 9.12 -4.77
N TYR A 45 -0.37 8.69 -3.55
CA TYR A 45 -1.65 8.10 -3.23
C TYR A 45 -2.24 8.81 -2.03
N ARG A 46 -3.47 9.28 -2.15
CA ARG A 46 -4.14 10.01 -1.08
C ARG A 46 -4.60 9.05 0.01
N GLY A 47 -4.26 9.35 1.26
CA GLY A 47 -4.69 8.56 2.40
C GLY A 47 -3.82 7.34 2.59
N CYS A 48 -4.17 6.51 3.58
CA CYS A 48 -3.42 5.29 3.86
C CYS A 48 -4.06 4.09 3.15
N TYR A 49 -3.31 3.01 3.05
CA TYR A 49 -3.77 1.79 2.39
C TYR A 49 -3.47 0.60 3.29
N ALA A 50 -4.41 -0.35 3.36
CA ALA A 50 -4.25 -1.52 4.22
C ALA A 50 -3.08 -2.37 3.73
N VAL A 51 -2.22 -2.78 4.65
CA VAL A 51 -1.02 -3.55 4.33
C VAL A 51 -1.37 -4.88 3.66
N ASP A 52 -2.47 -5.52 4.09
CA ASP A 52 -2.85 -6.81 3.51
C ASP A 52 -3.39 -6.70 2.09
N GLY A 53 -3.62 -5.47 1.61
CA GLY A 53 -4.00 -5.24 0.22
C GLY A 53 -2.81 -4.96 -0.68
N LEU A 54 -1.58 -5.13 -0.19
CA LEU A 54 -0.36 -4.81 -0.93
C LEU A 54 0.55 -6.01 -0.99
N SER A 55 1.27 -6.14 -2.11
CA SER A 55 2.28 -7.16 -2.31
C SER A 55 3.60 -6.48 -2.56
N LYS A 56 4.63 -6.90 -1.83
CA LYS A 56 5.97 -6.31 -1.98
C LYS A 56 6.57 -6.71 -3.31
N VAL A 57 7.17 -5.74 -3.99
CA VAL A 57 7.85 -5.93 -5.26
C VAL A 57 9.33 -5.62 -5.05
N ASN A 58 10.17 -6.54 -5.38
CA ASN A 58 11.61 -6.30 -5.28
C ASN A 58 12.26 -6.34 -6.64
#